data_51e983af1633aad31cd40a5fd15d9542
#
_entry.id   51e983af1633aad31cd40a5fd15d9542
#
_cell.length_a   1.000
_cell.length_b   1.000
_cell.length_c   1.000
_cell.angle_alpha   90.00
_cell.angle_beta   90.00
_cell.angle_gamma   90.00
#
_symmetry.space_group_name_H-M   'P 1'
#
loop_
_entity.id
_entity.type
_entity.pdbx_description
1 polymer ?
#
loop_
_entity_poly.entity_id
_entity_poly.type
_entity_poly.pdbx_seq_one_letter_code
_entity_poly.pdbx_strand_id
1 'polypeptide(L)'
;MRAILFVDDHEVLARLSCEILEMQGYRAVSAYNGTEALKKFDEEDFDILVTDFRMDGMNDVELAKKVHEKNPEVPVIIVTGYGPIDGGKDVAACLQKEDLFPALLEKIKIFLGEREPRPQEVKTA
;
A
#
# COMPACT_ATOMS: atom_id res chain seq x y z
N MET A 1 3.98 15.59 -1.45
CA MET A 1 3.10 14.64 -0.71
C MET A 1 3.30 13.24 -1.25
N ARG A 2 3.47 12.28 -0.39
CA ARG A 2 3.67 10.89 -0.80
C ARG A 2 2.34 10.30 -1.28
N ALA A 3 2.39 9.54 -2.36
CA ALA A 3 1.21 8.96 -2.99
C ALA A 3 1.17 7.44 -2.80
N ILE A 4 0.00 6.96 -2.40
CA ILE A 4 -0.24 5.54 -2.11
C ILE A 4 -1.34 5.04 -3.03
N LEU A 5 -1.09 3.92 -3.70
CA LEU A 5 -2.13 3.22 -4.46
C LEU A 5 -2.62 2.05 -3.61
N PHE A 6 -3.89 2.09 -3.24
CA PHE A 6 -4.52 1.07 -2.38
C PHE A 6 -5.46 0.22 -3.22
N VAL A 7 -5.16 -1.06 -3.34
CA VAL A 7 -5.88 -1.99 -4.23
C VAL A 7 -6.66 -3.00 -3.41
N ASP A 8 -7.98 -2.97 -3.53
CA ASP A 8 -8.87 -3.91 -2.82
C ASP A 8 -10.19 -3.98 -3.61
N ASP A 9 -10.67 -5.18 -3.90
CA ASP A 9 -11.93 -5.36 -4.64
C ASP A 9 -13.16 -4.99 -3.79
N HIS A 10 -12.99 -4.84 -2.49
CA HIS A 10 -14.04 -4.35 -1.61
C HIS A 10 -14.04 -2.83 -1.62
N GLU A 11 -14.88 -2.23 -2.46
CA GLU A 11 -14.86 -0.79 -2.73
C GLU A 11 -14.99 0.10 -1.48
N VAL A 12 -15.90 -0.26 -0.58
CA VAL A 12 -16.11 0.54 0.64
C VAL A 12 -14.87 0.53 1.52
N LEU A 13 -14.26 -0.65 1.70
CA LEU A 13 -13.05 -0.79 2.51
C LEU A 13 -11.90 -0.02 1.88
N ALA A 14 -11.75 -0.10 0.55
CA ALA A 14 -10.71 0.63 -0.16
C ALA A 14 -10.85 2.14 0.04
N ARG A 15 -12.06 2.67 -0.08
CA ARG A 15 -12.29 4.10 0.10
C ARG A 15 -12.04 4.55 1.54
N LEU A 16 -12.51 3.77 2.51
CA LEU A 16 -12.28 4.09 3.92
C LEU A 16 -10.80 4.08 4.27
N SER A 17 -10.08 3.09 3.74
CA SER A 17 -8.64 3.01 3.95
C SER A 17 -7.91 4.22 3.36
N CYS A 18 -8.31 4.65 2.16
CA CYS A 18 -7.76 5.85 1.56
C CYS A 18 -8.05 7.11 2.39
N GLU A 19 -9.26 7.22 2.93
CA GLU A 19 -9.60 8.35 3.80
C GLU A 19 -8.71 8.40 5.04
N ILE A 20 -8.46 7.24 5.66
CA ILE A 20 -7.57 7.17 6.81
C ILE A 20 -6.15 7.60 6.44
N LEU A 21 -5.66 7.14 5.30
CA LEU A 21 -4.33 7.50 4.82
C LEU A 21 -4.23 9.00 4.52
N GLU A 22 -5.28 9.57 3.93
CA GLU A 22 -5.30 11.01 3.66
C GLU A 22 -5.31 11.83 4.95
N MET A 23 -5.97 11.35 5.99
CA MET A 23 -5.93 12.00 7.30
C MET A 23 -4.53 12.00 7.91
N GLN A 24 -3.67 11.08 7.47
CA GLN A 24 -2.29 11.01 7.93
C GLN A 24 -1.33 11.83 7.06
N GLY A 25 -1.85 12.54 6.07
CA GLY A 25 -1.04 13.41 5.22
C GLY A 25 -0.56 12.79 3.91
N TYR A 26 -1.07 11.62 3.55
CA TYR A 26 -0.73 10.98 2.28
C TYR A 26 -1.78 11.30 1.23
N ARG A 27 -1.37 11.23 -0.04
CA ARG A 27 -2.33 11.19 -1.14
C ARG A 27 -2.65 9.72 -1.38
N ALA A 28 -3.90 9.34 -1.31
CA ALA A 28 -4.29 7.95 -1.46
C ALA A 28 -5.32 7.78 -2.57
N VAL A 29 -5.06 6.85 -3.46
CA VAL A 29 -5.93 6.54 -4.60
C VAL A 29 -6.31 5.07 -4.52
N SER A 30 -7.58 4.76 -4.68
CA SER A 30 -8.06 3.38 -4.65
C SER A 30 -8.15 2.79 -6.05
N ALA A 31 -7.93 1.48 -6.15
CA ALA A 31 -8.21 0.69 -7.33
C ALA A 31 -8.87 -0.60 -6.86
N TYR A 32 -9.75 -1.16 -7.68
CA TYR A 32 -10.59 -2.29 -7.25
C TYR A 32 -10.17 -3.62 -7.85
N ASN A 33 -9.14 -3.62 -8.67
CA ASN A 33 -8.55 -4.83 -9.24
C ASN A 33 -7.16 -4.52 -9.79
N GLY A 34 -6.43 -5.56 -10.17
CA GLY A 34 -5.06 -5.39 -10.65
C GLY A 34 -4.96 -4.63 -11.97
N THR A 35 -5.91 -4.83 -12.88
CA THR A 35 -5.92 -4.14 -14.16
C THR A 35 -6.10 -2.63 -13.97
N GLU A 36 -7.05 -2.24 -13.13
CA GLU A 36 -7.28 -0.84 -12.80
C GLU A 36 -6.07 -0.24 -12.08
N ALA A 37 -5.48 -1.02 -11.18
CA ALA A 37 -4.29 -0.57 -10.45
C ALA A 37 -3.14 -0.27 -11.40
N LEU A 38 -2.88 -1.13 -12.38
CA LEU A 38 -1.81 -0.91 -13.35
C LEU A 38 -2.09 0.30 -14.24
N LYS A 39 -3.34 0.50 -14.62
CA LYS A 39 -3.73 1.67 -15.39
C LYS A 39 -3.43 2.95 -14.62
N LYS A 40 -3.83 3.00 -13.36
CA LYS A 40 -3.57 4.16 -12.51
C LYS A 40 -2.08 4.34 -12.24
N PHE A 41 -1.36 3.25 -12.07
CA PHE A 41 0.08 3.28 -11.88
C PHE A 41 0.81 3.87 -13.09
N ASP A 42 0.28 3.67 -14.30
CA ASP A 42 0.83 4.28 -15.51
C ASP A 42 0.47 5.76 -15.66
N GLU A 43 -0.66 6.18 -15.10
CA GLU A 43 -1.15 7.55 -15.26
C GLU A 43 -0.49 8.55 -14.31
N GLU A 44 0.01 8.09 -13.18
CA GLU A 44 0.67 8.96 -12.21
C GLU A 44 1.69 8.19 -11.38
N ASP A 45 2.56 8.93 -10.71
CA ASP A 45 3.60 8.33 -9.88
C ASP A 45 3.07 8.00 -8.49
N PHE A 46 3.34 6.78 -8.06
CA PHE A 46 3.05 6.33 -6.70
C PHE A 46 4.33 5.97 -5.98
N ASP A 47 4.36 6.23 -4.70
CA ASP A 47 5.52 5.94 -3.84
C ASP A 47 5.43 4.57 -3.20
N ILE A 48 4.22 4.03 -3.07
CA ILE A 48 4.01 2.72 -2.48
C ILE A 48 2.69 2.12 -2.99
N LEU A 49 2.66 0.79 -3.08
CA LEU A 49 1.48 0.03 -3.44
C LEU A 49 1.06 -0.83 -2.25
N VAL A 50 -0.22 -0.75 -1.88
CA VAL A 50 -0.82 -1.63 -0.88
C VAL A 50 -1.91 -2.42 -1.58
N THR A 51 -1.87 -3.74 -1.53
CA THR A 51 -2.83 -4.57 -2.27
C THR A 51 -3.38 -5.71 -1.41
N ASP A 52 -4.67 -5.98 -1.59
CA ASP A 52 -5.32 -7.15 -1.01
C ASP A 52 -4.78 -8.41 -1.69
N PHE A 53 -4.65 -9.50 -0.92
CA PHE A 53 -4.10 -10.75 -1.44
C PHE A 53 -4.99 -11.40 -2.48
N ARG A 54 -6.30 -11.43 -2.25
CA ARG A 54 -7.23 -12.07 -3.18
C ARG A 54 -8.10 -11.05 -3.88
N MET A 55 -7.98 -11.04 -5.20
CA MET A 55 -8.78 -10.22 -6.08
C MET A 55 -9.13 -11.04 -7.30
N ASP A 56 -10.29 -10.76 -7.90
CA ASP A 56 -10.67 -11.40 -9.15
C ASP A 56 -9.71 -10.97 -10.25
N GLY A 57 -9.34 -11.93 -11.10
CA GLY A 57 -8.42 -11.70 -12.20
C GLY A 57 -6.97 -11.80 -11.74
N MET A 58 -6.22 -10.72 -11.89
CA MET A 58 -4.80 -10.69 -11.53
C MET A 58 -4.62 -10.79 -10.02
N ASN A 59 -3.81 -11.75 -9.55
CA ASN A 59 -3.51 -11.83 -8.14
C ASN A 59 -2.45 -10.79 -7.75
N ASP A 60 -2.29 -10.60 -6.45
CA ASP A 60 -1.42 -9.58 -5.88
C ASP A 60 0.06 -9.80 -6.17
N VAL A 61 0.51 -11.05 -6.23
CA VAL A 61 1.91 -11.34 -6.56
C VAL A 61 2.21 -10.98 -8.01
N GLU A 62 1.29 -11.28 -8.92
CA GLU A 62 1.42 -10.85 -10.31
C GLU A 62 1.41 -9.33 -10.43
N LEU A 63 0.54 -8.67 -9.65
CA LEU A 63 0.49 -7.22 -9.62
C LEU A 63 1.80 -6.62 -9.14
N ALA A 64 2.36 -7.16 -8.06
CA ALA A 64 3.65 -6.71 -7.53
C ALA A 64 4.76 -6.84 -8.57
N LYS A 65 4.79 -7.96 -9.27
CA LYS A 65 5.77 -8.20 -10.32
C LYS A 65 5.65 -7.18 -11.45
N LYS A 66 4.42 -6.93 -11.91
CA LYS A 66 4.18 -5.97 -12.98
C LYS A 66 4.51 -4.54 -12.58
N VAL A 67 4.21 -4.18 -11.34
CA VAL A 67 4.58 -2.87 -10.80
C VAL A 67 6.10 -2.71 -10.78
N HIS A 68 6.83 -3.73 -10.36
CA HIS A 68 8.29 -3.69 -10.33
C HIS A 68 8.92 -3.70 -11.70
N GLU A 69 8.25 -4.23 -12.72
CA GLU A 69 8.71 -4.10 -14.09
C GLU A 69 8.68 -2.65 -14.55
N LYS A 70 7.73 -1.87 -14.03
CA LYS A 70 7.59 -0.43 -14.35
C LYS A 70 8.48 0.45 -13.47
N ASN A 71 8.55 0.13 -12.19
CA ASN A 71 9.39 0.86 -11.24
C ASN A 71 9.79 -0.08 -10.09
N PRO A 72 11.00 -0.62 -10.11
CA PRO A 72 11.44 -1.58 -9.10
C PRO A 72 11.66 -1.00 -7.71
N GLU A 73 11.64 0.32 -7.57
CA GLU A 73 11.85 0.98 -6.28
C GLU A 73 10.58 1.15 -5.45
N VAL A 74 9.41 0.92 -6.05
CA VAL A 74 8.13 1.06 -5.34
C VAL A 74 7.91 -0.14 -4.44
N PRO A 75 7.88 0.03 -3.11
CA PRO A 75 7.59 -1.09 -2.22
C PRO A 75 6.13 -1.55 -2.36
N VAL A 76 5.92 -2.85 -2.27
CA VAL A 76 4.58 -3.45 -2.35
C VAL A 76 4.28 -4.12 -1.01
N ILE A 77 3.17 -3.74 -0.41
CA ILE A 77 2.67 -4.34 0.82
C ILE A 77 1.42 -5.14 0.49
N ILE A 78 1.41 -6.41 0.88
CA ILE A 78 0.23 -7.26 0.73
C ILE A 78 -0.55 -7.30 2.04
N VAL A 79 -1.86 -7.14 1.94
CA VAL A 79 -2.78 -7.26 3.08
C VAL A 79 -3.62 -8.50 2.87
N THR A 80 -3.68 -9.39 3.86
CA THR A 80 -4.40 -10.65 3.73
C THR A 80 -5.22 -10.97 4.98
N GLY A 81 -6.34 -11.66 4.80
CA GLY A 81 -7.10 -12.25 5.89
C GLY A 81 -6.78 -13.71 6.13
N TYR A 82 -5.77 -14.27 5.45
CA TYR A 82 -5.51 -15.71 5.44
C TYR A 82 -4.23 -16.12 6.15
N GLY A 83 -3.58 -15.41 6.85
CA GLY A 83 -2.32 -15.76 7.48
C GLY A 83 -1.12 -15.41 6.61
N PRO A 84 0.08 -15.65 7.12
CA PRO A 84 1.31 -15.27 6.42
C PRO A 84 1.43 -15.92 5.06
N ILE A 85 1.86 -15.14 4.08
CA ILE A 85 2.14 -15.63 2.73
C ILE A 85 3.53 -15.22 2.31
N ASP A 86 4.12 -16.02 1.45
CA ASP A 86 5.39 -15.68 0.84
C ASP A 86 5.10 -15.02 -0.51
N GLY A 87 5.27 -13.72 -0.59
CA GLY A 87 5.07 -12.97 -1.82
C GLY A 87 6.31 -12.88 -2.69
N GLY A 88 7.41 -13.49 -2.26
CA GLY A 88 8.66 -13.46 -2.99
C GLY A 88 9.39 -12.13 -2.92
N LYS A 89 10.33 -11.94 -3.84
CA LYS A 89 11.21 -10.77 -3.85
C LYS A 89 10.51 -9.46 -4.17
N ASP A 90 9.33 -9.53 -4.79
CA ASP A 90 8.60 -8.33 -5.21
C ASP A 90 7.71 -7.76 -4.10
N VAL A 91 7.63 -8.44 -2.97
CA VAL A 91 6.77 -8.03 -1.86
C VAL A 91 7.62 -7.57 -0.68
N ALA A 92 7.44 -6.33 -0.27
CA ALA A 92 8.21 -5.75 0.83
C ALA A 92 7.69 -6.17 2.20
N ALA A 93 6.38 -6.34 2.33
CA ALA A 93 5.77 -6.76 3.60
C ALA A 93 4.42 -7.40 3.36
N CYS A 94 3.99 -8.23 4.31
CA CYS A 94 2.67 -8.84 4.32
C CYS A 94 2.01 -8.57 5.67
N LEU A 95 0.81 -7.99 5.64
CA LEU A 95 0.08 -7.64 6.85
C LEU A 95 -1.25 -8.38 6.92
N GLN A 96 -1.71 -8.66 8.13
CA GLN A 96 -3.03 -9.25 8.35
C GLN A 96 -4.10 -8.16 8.31
N LYS A 97 -5.26 -8.45 7.70
CA LYS A 97 -6.36 -7.47 7.63
C LYS A 97 -6.84 -7.01 9.00
N GLU A 98 -6.85 -7.91 9.96
CA GLU A 98 -7.28 -7.60 11.33
C GLU A 98 -6.35 -6.64 12.06
N ASP A 99 -5.08 -6.56 11.61
CA ASP A 99 -4.07 -5.67 12.19
C ASP A 99 -3.72 -4.53 11.24
N LEU A 100 -4.61 -4.20 10.32
CA LEU A 100 -4.29 -3.28 9.23
C LEU A 100 -3.79 -1.92 9.72
N PHE A 101 -4.53 -1.28 10.58
CA PHE A 101 -4.10 -0.04 11.21
C PHE A 101 -3.93 -0.28 12.71
N PRO A 102 -2.85 0.17 13.34
CA PRO A 102 -1.77 1.07 12.87
C PRO A 102 -0.61 0.39 12.14
N ALA A 103 -0.61 -0.95 12.00
CA ALA A 103 0.52 -1.66 11.40
C ALA A 103 0.86 -1.17 9.99
N LEU A 104 -0.16 -0.91 9.16
CA LEU A 104 0.06 -0.40 7.82
C LEU A 104 0.74 0.97 7.84
N LEU A 105 0.30 1.87 8.70
CA LEU A 105 0.90 3.20 8.80
C LEU A 105 2.37 3.12 9.20
N GLU A 106 2.71 2.23 10.10
CA GLU A 106 4.08 2.02 10.52
C GLU A 106 4.95 1.54 9.34
N LYS A 107 4.46 0.56 8.59
CA LYS A 107 5.19 0.03 7.43
C LYS A 107 5.35 1.07 6.33
N ILE A 108 4.32 1.84 6.06
CA ILE A 108 4.39 2.92 5.08
C ILE A 108 5.49 3.91 5.46
N LYS A 109 5.54 4.32 6.71
CA LYS A 109 6.57 5.25 7.19
C LYS A 109 7.97 4.68 7.02
N ILE A 110 8.14 3.40 7.35
CA ILE A 110 9.43 2.73 7.21
C ILE A 110 9.87 2.69 5.74
N PHE A 111 9.00 2.25 4.85
CA PHE A 111 9.36 2.07 3.44
C PHE A 111 9.53 3.39 2.69
N LEU A 112 8.87 4.45 3.13
CA LEU A 112 9.03 5.78 2.55
C LEU A 112 10.15 6.58 3.20
N GLY A 113 10.82 5.99 4.19
CA GLY A 113 11.90 6.66 4.91
C GLY A 113 11.42 7.73 5.87
N GLU A 114 10.14 7.74 6.20
CA GLU A 114 9.55 8.68 7.13
C GLU A 114 9.64 8.14 8.56
N ARG A 115 9.81 9.02 9.51
CA ARG A 115 9.88 8.67 10.92
C ARG A 115 8.82 9.41 11.70
N GLU A 116 8.35 8.79 12.75
CA GLU A 116 7.51 9.51 13.69
C GLU A 116 8.37 10.52 14.43
N PRO A 117 7.84 11.74 14.68
CA PRO A 117 8.58 12.73 15.43
C PRO A 117 8.92 12.21 16.81
N ARG A 118 10.16 12.41 17.22
CA ARG A 118 10.56 12.13 18.60
C ARG A 118 10.00 13.23 19.51
N PRO A 119 9.83 12.97 20.80
CA PRO A 119 9.31 13.99 21.69
C PRO A 119 10.03 15.33 21.59
N GLN A 120 11.37 15.31 21.49
CA GLN A 120 12.15 16.53 21.34
C GLN A 120 11.92 17.22 20.00
N GLU A 121 11.67 16.46 18.92
CA GLU A 121 11.37 17.02 17.61
C GLU A 121 10.01 17.71 17.63
N VAL A 122 9.03 17.10 18.29
CA VAL A 122 7.71 17.68 18.46
C VAL A 122 7.78 19.00 19.23
N LYS A 123 8.63 19.06 20.27
CA LYS A 123 8.79 20.26 21.07
C LYS A 123 9.45 21.40 20.32
N THR A 124 10.25 21.09 19.33
CA THR A 124 10.96 22.10 18.55
C THR A 124 10.22 22.53 17.30
N ALA A 125 9.17 21.82 16.99
CA ALA A 125 8.37 22.08 15.79
C ALA A 125 7.48 23.32 15.95
#